data_4d95877c28fd926af7dbf274ba4e2817
#
_entry.id   4d95877c28fd926af7dbf274ba4e2817
#
_cell.length_a   1.000
_cell.length_b   1.000
_cell.length_c   1.000
_cell.angle_alpha   90.00
_cell.angle_beta   90.00
_cell.angle_gamma   90.00
#
_symmetry.space_group_name_H-M   'P 1'
#
loop_
_entity.id
_entity.type
_entity.pdbx_description
1 polymer ?
#
loop_
_entity_poly.entity_id
_entity_poly.type
_entity_poly.pdbx_seq_one_letter_code
_entity_poly.pdbx_strand_id
1 'polypeptide(L)'
;SQKGLDMAEFFIRIVFSFLVGNSDMHLKNFSLLETAPGSQEFMLSPAYDMLPVNIVSNDTEETALALNDKKSNLRKKDFFALAAACHLSSAAAEKMIGNLIKKVDVLISIAEHAEIPDDIRQACIALLIERAAVFA
;
A
#
# COMPACT_ATOMS: atom_id res chain seq x y z
N SER A 1 17.38 -12.58 -3.27
CA SER A 1 16.78 -13.34 -4.38
C SER A 1 15.58 -12.61 -4.95
N GLN A 2 15.17 -12.96 -6.14
CA GLN A 2 13.97 -12.36 -6.77
C GLN A 2 12.73 -12.55 -5.89
N LYS A 3 12.58 -13.72 -5.30
CA LYS A 3 11.44 -14.01 -4.40
C LYS A 3 11.42 -13.06 -3.20
N GLY A 4 12.56 -12.78 -2.59
CA GLY A 4 12.66 -11.85 -1.48
C GLY A 4 12.32 -10.42 -1.88
N LEU A 5 12.76 -9.99 -3.06
CA LEU A 5 12.42 -8.68 -3.62
C LEU A 5 10.93 -8.56 -3.91
N ASP A 6 10.32 -9.62 -4.45
CA ASP A 6 8.88 -9.63 -4.73
C ASP A 6 8.03 -9.57 -3.46
N MET A 7 8.45 -10.26 -2.39
CA MET A 7 7.76 -10.21 -1.11
C MET A 7 7.86 -8.82 -0.48
N ALA A 8 9.01 -8.17 -0.58
CA ALA A 8 9.20 -6.80 -0.11
C ALA A 8 8.32 -5.83 -0.91
N GLU A 9 8.30 -5.97 -2.24
CA GLU A 9 7.46 -5.15 -3.11
C GLU A 9 5.98 -5.34 -2.83
N PHE A 10 5.54 -6.58 -2.63
CA PHE A 10 4.17 -6.88 -2.25
C PHE A 10 3.79 -6.17 -0.96
N PHE A 11 4.63 -6.27 0.07
CA PHE A 11 4.42 -5.60 1.35
C PHE A 11 4.31 -4.09 1.19
N ILE A 12 5.24 -3.48 0.45
CA ILE A 12 5.24 -2.03 0.19
C ILE A 12 3.95 -1.60 -0.50
N ARG A 13 3.47 -2.35 -1.49
CA ARG A 13 2.22 -2.04 -2.20
C ARG A 13 1.01 -2.08 -1.30
N ILE A 14 0.94 -3.03 -0.37
CA ILE A 14 -0.16 -3.11 0.60
C ILE A 14 -0.13 -1.90 1.53
N VAL A 15 1.03 -1.56 2.08
CA VAL A 15 1.17 -0.38 2.95
C VAL A 15 0.82 0.91 2.19
N PHE A 16 1.34 1.07 0.98
CA PHE A 16 1.05 2.24 0.15
C PHE A 16 -0.45 2.33 -0.18
N SER A 17 -1.07 1.22 -0.55
CA SER A 17 -2.51 1.17 -0.84
C SER A 17 -3.34 1.59 0.36
N PHE A 18 -2.96 1.15 1.56
CA PHE A 18 -3.60 1.58 2.79
C PHE A 18 -3.47 3.10 2.99
N LEU A 19 -2.26 3.65 2.82
CA LEU A 19 -2.00 5.08 3.02
C LEU A 19 -2.82 5.97 2.07
N VAL A 20 -2.99 5.56 0.83
CA VAL A 20 -3.71 6.37 -0.19
C VAL A 20 -5.20 6.01 -0.29
N GLY A 21 -5.68 5.08 0.53
CA GLY A 21 -7.09 4.71 0.53
C GLY A 21 -7.51 3.80 -0.62
N ASN A 22 -6.58 3.03 -1.18
CA ASN A 22 -6.88 2.05 -2.23
C ASN A 22 -7.31 0.73 -1.61
N SER A 23 -8.57 0.61 -1.24
CA SER A 23 -9.13 -0.61 -0.64
C SER A 23 -9.47 -1.70 -1.67
N ASP A 24 -9.24 -1.45 -2.95
CA ASP A 24 -9.55 -2.41 -4.03
C ASP A 24 -8.31 -3.18 -4.52
N MET A 25 -7.23 -3.22 -3.75
CA MET A 25 -6.02 -3.95 -4.10
C MET A 25 -6.18 -5.45 -3.78
N HIS A 26 -6.89 -6.16 -4.65
CA HIS A 26 -7.08 -7.62 -4.59
C HIS A 26 -5.88 -8.37 -5.17
N LEU A 27 -5.84 -9.70 -4.96
CA LEU A 27 -4.80 -10.55 -5.55
C LEU A 27 -4.79 -10.45 -7.08
N LYS A 28 -5.92 -10.24 -7.73
CA LYS A 28 -6.03 -10.02 -9.19
C LYS A 28 -5.26 -8.78 -9.67
N ASN A 29 -4.93 -7.84 -8.79
CA ASN A 29 -4.13 -6.66 -9.10
C ASN A 29 -2.62 -6.91 -9.03
N PHE A 30 -2.24 -8.14 -8.72
CA PHE A 30 -0.85 -8.59 -8.73
C PHE A 30 -0.68 -9.63 -9.82
N SER A 31 0.39 -9.52 -10.59
CA SER A 31 0.71 -10.49 -11.63
C SER A 31 2.21 -10.76 -11.66
N LEU A 32 2.57 -11.87 -12.27
CA LEU A 32 3.96 -12.27 -12.42
C LEU A 32 4.36 -12.16 -13.89
N LEU A 33 5.55 -11.66 -14.13
CA LEU A 33 6.16 -11.56 -15.45
C LEU A 33 7.42 -12.41 -15.47
N GLU A 34 7.68 -13.08 -16.59
CA GLU A 34 8.99 -13.71 -16.79
C GLU A 34 10.07 -12.62 -16.83
N THR A 35 11.18 -12.88 -16.15
CA THR A 35 12.32 -11.95 -16.12
C THR A 35 12.99 -11.82 -17.48
N ALA A 36 12.91 -12.89 -18.31
CA ALA A 36 13.32 -12.92 -19.70
C ALA A 36 12.50 -13.99 -20.42
N PRO A 37 12.17 -13.83 -21.71
CA PRO A 37 11.40 -14.79 -22.46
C PRO A 37 11.98 -16.21 -22.36
N GLY A 38 11.15 -17.18 -21.90
CA GLY A 38 11.54 -18.56 -21.78
C GLY A 38 12.43 -18.91 -20.60
N SER A 39 12.72 -17.96 -19.70
CA SER A 39 13.60 -18.19 -18.53
C SER A 39 12.95 -19.08 -17.47
N GLN A 40 11.62 -19.15 -17.42
CA GLN A 40 10.85 -19.79 -16.34
C GLN A 40 11.11 -19.19 -14.96
N GLU A 41 11.73 -18.02 -14.90
CA GLU A 41 11.89 -17.20 -13.69
C GLU A 41 10.91 -16.05 -13.73
N PHE A 42 10.22 -15.81 -12.63
CA PHE A 42 9.14 -14.83 -12.56
C PHE A 42 9.44 -13.76 -11.52
N MET A 43 8.94 -12.58 -11.80
CA MET A 43 8.98 -11.43 -10.90
C MET A 43 7.59 -10.79 -10.81
N LEU A 44 7.34 -10.08 -9.71
CA LEU A 44 6.11 -9.32 -9.56
C LEU A 44 6.08 -8.20 -10.61
N SER A 45 4.93 -8.04 -11.30
CA SER A 45 4.74 -6.95 -12.27
C SER A 45 4.82 -5.59 -11.57
N PRO A 46 5.13 -4.49 -12.29
CA PRO A 46 4.94 -3.14 -11.75
C PRO A 46 3.51 -2.93 -11.27
N ALA A 47 3.33 -2.01 -10.30
CA ALA A 47 2.02 -1.70 -9.76
C ALA A 47 1.12 -1.06 -10.82
N TYR A 48 -0.16 -1.40 -10.81
CA TYR A 48 -1.17 -0.86 -11.70
C TYR A 48 -2.52 -0.80 -10.96
N ASP A 49 -3.47 -0.08 -11.55
CA ASP A 49 -4.85 0.02 -11.05
C ASP A 49 -4.92 0.53 -9.60
N MET A 50 -4.21 1.62 -9.31
CA MET A 50 -4.15 2.24 -7.99
C MET A 50 -5.13 3.41 -7.91
N LEU A 51 -6.19 3.27 -7.09
CA LEU A 51 -7.26 4.26 -6.95
C LEU A 51 -7.55 4.56 -5.47
N PRO A 52 -7.88 5.80 -5.10
CA PRO A 52 -8.28 6.15 -3.74
C PRO A 52 -9.75 5.77 -3.47
N VAL A 53 -10.04 4.48 -3.44
CA VAL A 53 -11.40 3.93 -3.39
C VAL A 53 -12.17 4.42 -2.16
N ASN A 54 -11.52 4.52 -1.00
CA ASN A 54 -12.16 4.98 0.23
C ASN A 54 -12.71 6.42 0.14
N ILE A 55 -12.20 7.21 -0.80
CA ILE A 55 -12.65 8.59 -1.01
C ILE A 55 -13.77 8.66 -2.03
N VAL A 56 -13.66 7.89 -3.12
CA VAL A 56 -14.59 8.01 -4.26
C VAL A 56 -15.80 7.10 -4.15
N SER A 57 -15.80 6.07 -3.31
CA SER A 57 -16.89 5.07 -3.24
C SER A 57 -17.51 4.87 -1.87
N ASN A 58 -17.15 5.63 -0.84
CA ASN A 58 -17.63 5.45 0.54
C ASN A 58 -17.39 4.04 1.10
N ASP A 59 -16.40 3.34 0.59
CA ASP A 59 -16.03 2.03 1.10
C ASP A 59 -15.42 2.17 2.50
N THR A 60 -15.90 1.38 3.46
CA THR A 60 -15.42 1.38 4.84
C THR A 60 -14.28 0.39 5.08
N GLU A 61 -14.05 -0.54 4.15
CA GLU A 61 -12.92 -1.44 4.24
C GLU A 61 -11.62 -0.68 3.91
N GLU A 62 -10.56 -0.95 4.66
CA GLU A 62 -9.27 -0.30 4.49
C GLU A 62 -8.37 -1.06 3.54
N THR A 63 -8.57 -2.38 3.41
CA THR A 63 -7.85 -3.24 2.48
C THR A 63 -8.80 -4.29 1.91
N ALA A 64 -8.52 -4.74 0.68
CA ALA A 64 -9.24 -5.86 0.07
C ALA A 64 -8.79 -7.20 0.65
N LEU A 65 -7.50 -7.31 0.98
CA LEU A 65 -6.92 -8.49 1.59
C LEU A 65 -7.01 -8.37 3.11
N ALA A 66 -7.38 -9.45 3.79
CA ALA A 66 -7.39 -9.46 5.24
C ALA A 66 -5.95 -9.45 5.78
N LEU A 67 -5.64 -8.49 6.65
CA LEU A 67 -4.38 -8.40 7.37
C LEU A 67 -4.63 -8.80 8.81
N ASN A 68 -3.98 -9.86 9.28
CA ASN A 68 -4.20 -10.38 10.62
C ASN A 68 -5.71 -10.61 10.88
N ASP A 69 -6.40 -11.21 9.88
CA ASP A 69 -7.85 -11.49 9.84
C ASP A 69 -8.74 -10.25 9.90
N LYS A 70 -8.21 -9.08 9.53
CA LYS A 70 -8.95 -7.80 9.56
C LYS A 70 -8.87 -7.09 8.22
N LYS A 71 -9.96 -6.44 7.83
CA LYS A 71 -10.02 -5.54 6.65
C LYS A 71 -10.27 -4.08 7.04
N SER A 72 -10.54 -3.82 8.31
CA SER A 72 -10.81 -2.48 8.83
C SER A 72 -10.21 -2.32 10.21
N ASN A 73 -10.11 -1.08 10.67
CA ASN A 73 -9.51 -0.74 11.96
C ASN A 73 -8.11 -1.32 12.11
N LEU A 74 -7.32 -1.20 11.04
CA LEU A 74 -5.95 -1.71 10.99
C LEU A 74 -5.03 -0.87 11.87
N ARG A 75 -4.10 -1.54 12.51
CA ARG A 75 -3.09 -0.93 13.39
C ARG A 75 -1.70 -1.37 12.94
N LYS A 76 -0.69 -0.68 13.44
CA LYS A 76 0.72 -0.97 13.12
C LYS A 76 1.03 -2.47 13.26
N LYS A 77 0.55 -3.10 14.33
CA LYS A 77 0.79 -4.54 14.58
C LYS A 77 0.28 -5.45 13.45
N ASP A 78 -0.83 -5.06 12.80
CA ASP A 78 -1.41 -5.85 11.72
C ASP A 78 -0.50 -5.87 10.49
N PHE A 79 0.17 -4.75 10.21
CA PHE A 79 1.16 -4.65 9.14
C PHE A 79 2.44 -5.41 9.46
N PHE A 80 2.86 -5.44 10.72
CA PHE A 80 3.99 -6.26 11.13
C PHE A 80 3.68 -7.76 11.05
N ALA A 81 2.44 -8.16 11.31
CA ALA A 81 2.00 -9.54 11.07
C ALA A 81 2.07 -9.90 9.58
N LEU A 82 1.67 -8.98 8.70
CA LEU A 82 1.81 -9.17 7.25
C LEU A 82 3.28 -9.30 6.86
N ALA A 83 4.14 -8.43 7.38
CA ALA A 83 5.58 -8.47 7.11
C ALA A 83 6.17 -9.83 7.49
N ALA A 84 5.81 -10.37 8.65
CA ALA A 84 6.26 -11.69 9.08
C ALA A 84 5.77 -12.79 8.12
N ALA A 85 4.51 -12.71 7.66
CA ALA A 85 3.98 -13.63 6.66
C ALA A 85 4.72 -13.52 5.31
N CYS A 86 5.27 -12.34 4.99
CA CYS A 86 6.11 -12.11 3.82
C CYS A 86 7.58 -12.48 4.04
N HIS A 87 7.91 -13.10 5.17
CA HIS A 87 9.29 -13.45 5.56
C HIS A 87 10.23 -12.24 5.66
N LEU A 88 9.68 -11.08 6.01
CA LEU A 88 10.43 -9.86 6.27
C LEU A 88 10.71 -9.72 7.76
N SER A 89 11.92 -9.28 8.10
CA SER A 89 12.24 -8.96 9.49
C SER A 89 11.49 -7.71 9.95
N SER A 90 11.31 -7.60 11.28
CA SER A 90 10.70 -6.38 11.86
C SER A 90 11.52 -5.13 11.51
N ALA A 91 12.85 -5.24 11.49
CA ALA A 91 13.72 -4.11 11.11
C ALA A 91 13.51 -3.70 9.66
N ALA A 92 13.39 -4.67 8.73
CA ALA A 92 13.11 -4.39 7.33
C ALA A 92 11.74 -3.74 7.15
N ALA A 93 10.71 -4.27 7.82
CA ALA A 93 9.37 -3.70 7.78
C ALA A 93 9.35 -2.26 8.32
N GLU A 94 10.00 -2.00 9.44
CA GLU A 94 10.10 -0.67 10.04
C GLU A 94 10.75 0.31 9.06
N LYS A 95 11.83 -0.09 8.40
CA LYS A 95 12.54 0.74 7.42
C LYS A 95 11.67 1.04 6.20
N MET A 96 10.98 0.03 5.67
CA MET A 96 10.09 0.18 4.50
C MET A 96 8.93 1.12 4.81
N ILE A 97 8.27 0.93 5.93
CA ILE A 97 7.20 1.80 6.40
C ILE A 97 7.72 3.22 6.59
N GLY A 98 8.85 3.39 7.27
CA GLY A 98 9.47 4.68 7.50
C GLY A 98 9.78 5.43 6.21
N ASN A 99 10.26 4.73 5.19
CA ASN A 99 10.53 5.33 3.88
C ASN A 99 9.23 5.82 3.21
N LEU A 100 8.14 5.09 3.33
CA LEU A 100 6.83 5.51 2.80
C LEU A 100 6.29 6.72 3.58
N ILE A 101 6.38 6.70 4.90
CA ILE A 101 5.92 7.80 5.75
C ILE A 101 6.66 9.10 5.42
N LYS A 102 7.96 9.04 5.13
CA LYS A 102 8.73 10.22 4.70
C LYS A 102 8.21 10.84 3.41
N LYS A 103 7.52 10.07 2.58
CA LYS A 103 6.96 10.54 1.31
C LYS A 103 5.55 11.10 1.45
N VAL A 104 4.93 11.01 2.62
CA VAL A 104 3.56 11.50 2.83
C VAL A 104 3.45 13.00 2.56
N ASP A 105 4.43 13.79 3.00
CA ASP A 105 4.45 15.24 2.74
C ASP A 105 4.49 15.56 1.24
N VAL A 106 5.23 14.76 0.45
CA VAL A 106 5.26 14.89 -1.00
C VAL A 106 3.90 14.55 -1.61
N LEU A 107 3.26 13.49 -1.12
CA LEU A 107 1.92 13.10 -1.58
C LEU A 107 0.88 14.17 -1.25
N ILE A 108 0.96 14.76 -0.07
CA ILE A 108 0.10 15.88 0.34
C ILE A 108 0.32 17.07 -0.59
N SER A 109 1.57 17.41 -0.90
CA SER A 109 1.90 18.50 -1.82
C SER A 109 1.34 18.25 -3.21
N ILE A 110 1.42 17.02 -3.71
CA ILE A 110 0.83 16.63 -4.99
C ILE A 110 -0.68 16.84 -4.96
N ALA A 111 -1.36 16.40 -3.90
CA ALA A 111 -2.80 16.58 -3.74
C ALA A 111 -3.19 18.06 -3.69
N GLU A 112 -2.42 18.89 -2.98
CA GLU A 112 -2.67 20.33 -2.88
C GLU A 112 -2.61 21.05 -4.22
N HIS A 113 -1.77 20.59 -5.15
CA HIS A 113 -1.57 21.20 -6.45
C HIS A 113 -2.32 20.48 -7.58
N ALA A 114 -3.04 19.38 -7.27
CA ALA A 114 -3.79 18.64 -8.28
C ALA A 114 -5.05 19.40 -8.72
N GLU A 115 -5.39 19.27 -9.99
CA GLU A 115 -6.63 19.83 -10.56
C GLU A 115 -7.82 18.89 -10.29
N ILE A 116 -8.25 18.84 -9.05
CA ILE A 116 -9.38 18.02 -8.58
C ILE A 116 -10.30 18.89 -7.72
N PRO A 117 -11.58 18.50 -7.54
CA PRO A 117 -12.51 19.24 -6.67
C PRO A 117 -11.95 19.40 -5.26
N ASP A 118 -12.21 20.56 -4.63
CA ASP A 118 -11.66 20.89 -3.31
C ASP A 118 -12.06 19.89 -2.22
N ASP A 119 -13.28 19.39 -2.24
CA ASP A 119 -13.76 18.41 -1.27
C ASP A 119 -13.00 17.10 -1.38
N ILE A 120 -12.69 16.65 -2.58
CA ILE A 120 -11.87 15.44 -2.83
C ILE A 120 -10.42 15.68 -2.40
N ARG A 121 -9.87 16.86 -2.72
CA ARG A 121 -8.52 17.25 -2.32
C ARG A 121 -8.35 17.19 -0.80
N GLN A 122 -9.26 17.81 -0.07
CA GLN A 122 -9.24 17.84 1.37
C GLN A 122 -9.43 16.46 1.97
N ALA A 123 -10.31 15.63 1.38
CA ALA A 123 -10.50 14.24 1.80
C ALA A 123 -9.24 13.41 1.61
N CYS A 124 -8.53 13.57 0.49
CA CYS A 124 -7.26 12.88 0.23
C CYS A 124 -6.19 13.25 1.26
N ILE A 125 -6.04 14.54 1.54
CA ILE A 125 -5.04 15.03 2.49
C ILE A 125 -5.38 14.53 3.90
N ALA A 126 -6.62 14.64 4.33
CA ALA A 126 -7.07 14.16 5.64
C ALA A 126 -6.84 12.66 5.80
N LEU A 127 -7.13 11.88 4.75
CA LEU A 127 -6.91 10.43 4.77
C LEU A 127 -5.43 10.08 4.90
N LEU A 128 -4.56 10.75 4.13
CA LEU A 128 -3.11 10.52 4.22
C LEU A 128 -2.59 10.78 5.63
N ILE A 129 -3.01 11.87 6.25
CA ILE A 129 -2.62 12.23 7.62
C ILE A 129 -3.11 11.17 8.61
N GLU A 130 -4.38 10.80 8.53
CA GLU A 130 -4.99 9.79 9.39
C GLU A 130 -4.28 8.44 9.28
N ARG A 131 -4.06 8.00 8.03
CA ARG A 131 -3.44 6.69 7.77
C ARG A 131 -1.97 6.66 8.17
N ALA A 132 -1.22 7.74 7.94
CA ALA A 132 0.16 7.85 8.37
C ALA A 132 0.29 7.77 9.91
N ALA A 133 -0.66 8.34 10.63
CA ALA A 133 -0.68 8.32 12.09
C ALA A 133 -0.79 6.90 12.67
N VAL A 134 -1.30 5.94 11.93
CA VAL A 134 -1.38 4.53 12.35
C VAL A 134 0.03 3.97 12.63
N PHE A 135 1.04 4.47 11.93
CA PHE A 135 2.42 3.99 12.04
C PHE A 135 3.29 4.79 13.01
N ALA A 136 2.72 5.80 13.63
CA ALA A 136 3.44 6.63 14.61
C ALA A 136 3.79 5.87 15.90
#